data_2a48851bebf57e5d2fea3fbe102e428a
#
_entry.id   2a48851bebf57e5d2fea3fbe102e428a
#
_cell.length_a   1.000
_cell.length_b   1.000
_cell.length_c   1.000
_cell.angle_alpha   90.00
_cell.angle_beta   90.00
_cell.angle_gamma   90.00
#
_symmetry.space_group_name_H-M   'P 1'
#
loop_
_entity.id
_entity.type
_entity.pdbx_description
1 polymer ?
#
loop_
_entity_poly.entity_id
_entity_poly.type
_entity_poly.pdbx_seq_one_letter_code
_entity_poly.pdbx_strand_id
1 'polypeptide(L)'
;MQRHFVHALWAILIFVISSTTIFFVSVWNGWIGYMPDMEELSNPVDKFASQVYSADGKLIGTWNQDNANRVAIDYNSLSPHLVHALVATEDERFYEHSGIDFIALARAVLKRGVLGHDNAGGGSTITQQLAKQVFSEKAHSMFERALQKPIEWIIAVKLERHFTKEEIIAMYLNYFDFLHNAVGIKRAANIYFSKEPRQLSVTEAATLVGLCQNPSLYNPLRHEERCRIRRNIVLGQMCKSGYITREEYNELVQRPLGIKFSKEKSIKGAGDYFQAFLRQYMMEKKPERKNYQEWRLRDFVLDSIAWEKDPLFGWCNKNTKRNGENYNVNTDGLRIFTTI
;
A
#
# COMPACT_ATOMS: atom_id res chain seq x y z
N MET A 1 -27.12 -46.28 -23.25
CA MET A 1 -25.81 -45.59 -23.37
C MET A 1 -25.91 -44.06 -23.21
N GLN A 2 -26.71 -43.35 -23.97
CA GLN A 2 -26.84 -41.87 -23.85
C GLN A 2 -27.25 -41.33 -22.47
N ARG A 3 -28.22 -41.96 -21.77
CA ARG A 3 -28.66 -41.53 -20.43
C ARG A 3 -27.53 -41.60 -19.38
N HIS A 4 -26.75 -42.68 -19.38
CA HIS A 4 -25.61 -42.80 -18.46
C HIS A 4 -24.52 -41.79 -18.71
N PHE A 5 -24.26 -41.43 -19.98
CA PHE A 5 -23.34 -40.39 -20.34
C PHE A 5 -23.79 -39.00 -19.86
N VAL A 6 -25.09 -38.69 -20.02
CA VAL A 6 -25.67 -37.42 -19.52
C VAL A 6 -25.61 -37.37 -17.98
N HIS A 7 -25.94 -38.48 -17.26
CA HIS A 7 -25.81 -38.50 -15.81
C HIS A 7 -24.35 -38.34 -15.34
N ALA A 8 -23.39 -38.95 -16.05
CA ALA A 8 -21.98 -38.77 -15.75
C ALA A 8 -21.51 -37.32 -15.93
N LEU A 9 -21.98 -36.64 -16.98
CA LEU A 9 -21.69 -35.20 -17.20
C LEU A 9 -22.27 -34.32 -16.09
N TRP A 10 -23.51 -34.58 -15.68
CA TRP A 10 -24.12 -33.87 -14.55
C TRP A 10 -23.39 -34.15 -13.23
N ALA A 11 -22.98 -35.37 -12.97
CA ALA A 11 -22.20 -35.70 -11.77
C ALA A 11 -20.86 -34.99 -11.76
N ILE A 12 -20.14 -34.95 -12.87
CA ILE A 12 -18.90 -34.21 -13.01
C ILE A 12 -19.14 -32.69 -12.80
N LEU A 13 -20.17 -32.14 -13.39
CA LEU A 13 -20.49 -30.70 -13.24
C LEU A 13 -20.79 -30.36 -11.78
N ILE A 14 -21.63 -31.16 -11.10
CA ILE A 14 -21.99 -30.99 -9.69
C ILE A 14 -20.72 -31.11 -8.83
N PHE A 15 -19.87 -32.12 -9.09
CA PHE A 15 -18.61 -32.30 -8.36
C PHE A 15 -17.69 -31.09 -8.50
N VAL A 16 -17.50 -30.58 -9.72
CA VAL A 16 -16.67 -29.40 -9.96
C VAL A 16 -17.23 -28.17 -9.24
N ILE A 17 -18.53 -27.91 -9.35
CA ILE A 17 -19.17 -26.77 -8.67
C ILE A 17 -19.02 -26.91 -7.16
N SER A 18 -19.34 -28.08 -6.59
CA SER A 18 -19.25 -28.33 -5.15
C SER A 18 -17.81 -28.20 -4.63
N SER A 19 -16.84 -28.80 -5.33
CA SER A 19 -15.42 -28.69 -5.00
C SER A 19 -14.92 -27.23 -5.01
N THR A 20 -15.29 -26.50 -6.05
CA THR A 20 -14.92 -25.07 -6.18
C THR A 20 -15.56 -24.26 -5.05
N THR A 21 -16.84 -24.49 -4.75
CA THR A 21 -17.54 -23.80 -3.65
C THR A 21 -16.90 -24.10 -2.30
N ILE A 22 -16.63 -25.38 -2.01
CA ILE A 22 -15.96 -25.79 -0.76
C ILE A 22 -14.57 -25.13 -0.65
N PHE A 23 -13.82 -25.11 -1.74
CA PHE A 23 -12.51 -24.46 -1.78
C PHE A 23 -12.60 -22.97 -1.41
N PHE A 24 -13.48 -22.20 -2.08
CA PHE A 24 -13.62 -20.78 -1.79
C PHE A 24 -14.18 -20.51 -0.39
N VAL A 25 -15.09 -21.34 0.12
CA VAL A 25 -15.57 -21.25 1.50
C VAL A 25 -14.45 -21.54 2.51
N SER A 26 -13.57 -22.49 2.21
CA SER A 26 -12.43 -22.83 3.06
C SER A 26 -11.39 -21.68 3.10
N VAL A 27 -11.13 -21.04 1.96
CA VAL A 27 -10.27 -19.84 1.90
C VAL A 27 -10.93 -18.68 2.64
N TRP A 28 -12.24 -18.46 2.45
CA TRP A 28 -12.99 -17.38 3.13
C TRP A 28 -12.93 -17.45 4.65
N ASN A 29 -12.97 -18.67 5.19
CA ASN A 29 -12.89 -18.91 6.63
C ASN A 29 -11.45 -19.01 7.16
N GLY A 30 -10.44 -18.84 6.31
CA GLY A 30 -9.03 -18.94 6.71
C GLY A 30 -8.55 -20.37 7.01
N TRP A 31 -9.28 -21.40 6.55
CA TRP A 31 -8.82 -22.78 6.68
C TRP A 31 -7.72 -23.14 5.70
N ILE A 32 -7.65 -22.40 4.60
CA ILE A 32 -6.63 -22.54 3.56
C ILE A 32 -6.01 -21.17 3.30
N GLY A 33 -4.74 -21.01 3.65
CA GLY A 33 -3.99 -19.76 3.50
C GLY A 33 -4.30 -18.72 4.58
N TYR A 34 -3.48 -17.66 4.62
CA TYR A 34 -3.72 -16.55 5.53
C TYR A 34 -4.91 -15.71 5.07
N MET A 35 -5.84 -15.46 5.97
CA MET A 35 -6.99 -14.59 5.73
C MET A 35 -7.07 -13.56 6.85
N PRO A 36 -6.85 -12.27 6.55
CA PRO A 36 -6.93 -11.21 7.55
C PRO A 36 -8.33 -11.14 8.14
N ASP A 37 -8.41 -10.87 9.43
CA ASP A 37 -9.68 -10.64 10.11
C ASP A 37 -10.23 -9.22 9.77
N MET A 38 -11.41 -8.91 10.29
CA MET A 38 -12.07 -7.63 9.98
C MET A 38 -11.38 -6.44 10.65
N GLU A 39 -10.75 -6.66 11.78
CA GLU A 39 -10.01 -5.61 12.51
C GLU A 39 -8.73 -5.26 11.75
N GLU A 40 -8.02 -6.27 11.25
CA GLU A 40 -6.83 -6.10 10.41
C GLU A 40 -7.17 -5.47 9.05
N LEU A 41 -8.30 -5.86 8.43
CA LEU A 41 -8.78 -5.23 7.19
C LEU A 41 -9.17 -3.77 7.39
N SER A 42 -9.82 -3.44 8.52
CA SER A 42 -10.22 -2.07 8.83
C SER A 42 -9.06 -1.18 9.27
N ASN A 43 -7.97 -1.78 9.70
CA ASN A 43 -6.80 -1.05 10.14
C ASN A 43 -5.50 -1.63 9.53
N PRO A 44 -5.37 -1.64 8.20
CA PRO A 44 -4.18 -2.17 7.51
C PRO A 44 -2.91 -1.36 7.81
N VAL A 45 -2.90 -0.61 8.90
CA VAL A 45 -2.12 0.59 9.18
C VAL A 45 -0.83 0.31 9.94
N ASP A 46 -0.48 -0.92 10.23
CA ASP A 46 0.67 -1.22 11.09
C ASP A 46 2.05 -0.81 10.54
N LYS A 47 2.07 0.02 9.48
CA LYS A 47 3.35 0.42 8.84
C LYS A 47 3.44 1.91 8.46
N PHE A 48 2.76 2.80 9.16
CA PHE A 48 2.90 4.24 8.94
C PHE A 48 4.00 4.85 9.81
N ALA A 49 4.76 5.77 9.21
CA ALA A 49 5.72 6.57 9.96
C ALA A 49 5.00 7.45 10.99
N SER A 50 5.48 7.44 12.23
CA SER A 50 5.00 8.38 13.25
C SER A 50 5.52 9.78 12.97
N GLN A 51 4.71 10.80 13.27
CA GLN A 51 4.99 12.20 13.03
C GLN A 51 5.18 12.95 14.34
N VAL A 52 6.25 13.72 14.43
CA VAL A 52 6.55 14.55 15.61
C VAL A 52 6.35 16.01 15.25
N TYR A 53 5.52 16.68 16.03
CA TYR A 53 5.14 18.07 15.84
C TYR A 53 5.66 18.95 16.97
N SER A 54 6.08 20.17 16.64
CA SER A 54 6.39 21.23 17.60
C SER A 54 5.13 21.81 18.25
N ALA A 55 5.30 22.64 19.27
CA ALA A 55 4.20 23.30 19.96
C ALA A 55 3.35 24.21 19.04
N ASP A 56 3.96 24.76 17.99
CA ASP A 56 3.28 25.57 16.97
C ASP A 56 2.67 24.74 15.83
N GLY A 57 2.64 23.40 15.97
CA GLY A 57 2.06 22.46 15.00
C GLY A 57 2.89 22.19 13.76
N LYS A 58 4.14 22.63 13.71
CA LYS A 58 5.02 22.32 12.59
C LYS A 58 5.60 20.91 12.72
N LEU A 59 5.69 20.19 11.61
CA LEU A 59 6.33 18.88 11.57
C LEU A 59 7.85 19.03 11.76
N ILE A 60 8.38 18.50 12.87
CA ILE A 60 9.81 18.53 13.20
C ILE A 60 10.52 17.22 12.92
N GLY A 61 9.78 16.12 12.72
CA GLY A 61 10.38 14.84 12.37
C GLY A 61 9.35 13.76 12.06
N THR A 62 9.87 12.70 11.43
CA THR A 62 9.12 11.46 11.19
C THR A 62 9.95 10.27 11.63
N TRP A 63 9.33 9.34 12.37
CA TRP A 63 9.98 8.11 12.78
C TRP A 63 9.45 6.94 11.97
N ASN A 64 10.37 6.17 11.41
CA ASN A 64 10.05 4.99 10.62
C ASN A 64 11.05 3.86 10.91
N GLN A 65 10.65 2.65 10.62
CA GLN A 65 11.56 1.51 10.46
C GLN A 65 12.00 1.48 9.00
N ASP A 66 13.17 0.96 8.69
CA ASP A 66 13.71 0.85 7.32
C ASP A 66 12.64 0.40 6.33
N ASN A 67 12.11 1.25 5.50
CA ASN A 67 10.99 1.13 4.54
C ASN A 67 9.57 1.54 5.00
N ALA A 68 9.31 1.88 6.27
CA ALA A 68 7.96 2.30 6.73
C ALA A 68 7.77 3.83 6.75
N ASN A 69 8.30 4.53 5.76
CA ASN A 69 8.27 5.99 5.68
C ASN A 69 6.96 6.51 5.05
N ARG A 70 5.82 5.90 5.41
CA ARG A 70 4.50 6.23 4.86
C ARG A 70 3.84 7.36 5.63
N VAL A 71 3.34 8.35 4.91
CA VAL A 71 2.44 9.38 5.44
C VAL A 71 1.10 9.17 4.76
N ALA A 72 0.13 8.68 5.52
CA ALA A 72 -1.22 8.47 5.00
C ALA A 72 -1.87 9.81 4.66
N ILE A 73 -2.56 9.85 3.54
CA ILE A 73 -3.40 10.98 3.13
C ILE A 73 -4.77 10.49 2.70
N ASP A 74 -5.76 11.34 2.89
CA ASP A 74 -7.13 11.08 2.47
C ASP A 74 -7.31 11.29 0.96
N TYR A 75 -8.37 10.70 0.40
CA TYR A 75 -8.75 10.84 -1.00
C TYR A 75 -8.83 12.30 -1.46
N ASN A 76 -9.40 13.18 -0.64
CA ASN A 76 -9.55 14.62 -0.94
C ASN A 76 -8.20 15.36 -1.07
N SER A 77 -7.13 14.77 -0.61
CA SER A 77 -5.76 15.28 -0.74
C SER A 77 -5.07 14.84 -2.03
N LEU A 78 -5.72 13.99 -2.82
CA LEU A 78 -5.22 13.53 -4.12
C LEU A 78 -5.56 14.53 -5.24
N SER A 79 -4.71 14.60 -6.26
CA SER A 79 -5.05 15.27 -7.51
C SER A 79 -6.11 14.46 -8.27
N PRO A 80 -7.17 15.07 -8.82
CA PRO A 80 -8.10 14.39 -9.72
C PRO A 80 -7.39 13.73 -10.90
N HIS A 81 -6.33 14.35 -11.42
CA HIS A 81 -5.54 13.79 -12.51
C HIS A 81 -4.86 12.46 -12.13
N LEU A 82 -4.44 12.32 -10.87
CA LEU A 82 -3.83 11.09 -10.36
C LEU A 82 -4.86 9.96 -10.29
N VAL A 83 -6.06 10.25 -9.78
CA VAL A 83 -7.17 9.29 -9.71
C VAL A 83 -7.58 8.85 -11.10
N HIS A 84 -7.78 9.80 -12.02
CA HIS A 84 -8.15 9.51 -13.42
C HIS A 84 -7.07 8.67 -14.13
N ALA A 85 -5.79 9.01 -13.95
CA ALA A 85 -4.69 8.24 -14.51
C ALA A 85 -4.65 6.80 -13.98
N LEU A 86 -4.85 6.62 -12.68
CA LEU A 86 -4.86 5.30 -12.03
C LEU A 86 -6.02 4.46 -12.54
N VAL A 87 -7.24 4.97 -12.50
CA VAL A 87 -8.44 4.26 -12.94
C VAL A 87 -8.36 3.92 -14.43
N ALA A 88 -8.01 4.89 -15.28
CA ALA A 88 -7.90 4.66 -16.73
C ALA A 88 -6.85 3.59 -17.09
N THR A 89 -5.80 3.43 -16.29
CA THR A 89 -4.67 2.57 -16.64
C THR A 89 -4.74 1.19 -16.01
N GLU A 90 -5.07 1.12 -14.73
CA GLU A 90 -5.02 -0.12 -13.96
C GLU A 90 -6.38 -0.82 -13.92
N ASP A 91 -7.49 -0.05 -13.94
CA ASP A 91 -8.82 -0.61 -13.75
C ASP A 91 -9.92 0.31 -14.33
N GLU A 92 -10.06 0.31 -15.67
CA GLU A 92 -10.98 1.19 -16.39
C GLU A 92 -12.44 1.13 -15.87
N ARG A 93 -12.83 -0.02 -15.31
CA ARG A 93 -14.18 -0.28 -14.79
C ARG A 93 -14.25 -0.33 -13.26
N PHE A 94 -13.31 0.29 -12.59
CA PHE A 94 -13.18 0.26 -11.13
C PHE A 94 -14.48 0.54 -10.38
N TYR A 95 -15.27 1.49 -10.85
CA TYR A 95 -16.54 1.88 -10.23
C TYR A 95 -17.73 0.94 -10.55
N GLU A 96 -17.54 -0.05 -11.44
CA GLU A 96 -18.62 -0.92 -11.94
C GLU A 96 -18.63 -2.32 -11.28
N HIS A 97 -17.56 -2.69 -10.58
CA HIS A 97 -17.43 -4.02 -9.96
C HIS A 97 -17.18 -3.92 -8.45
N SER A 98 -17.26 -5.05 -7.74
CA SER A 98 -17.04 -5.17 -6.29
C SER A 98 -15.84 -6.07 -5.99
N GLY A 99 -14.63 -5.60 -6.33
CA GLY A 99 -13.35 -6.26 -6.08
C GLY A 99 -12.85 -7.16 -7.20
N ILE A 100 -13.73 -7.77 -7.99
CA ILE A 100 -13.37 -8.61 -9.13
C ILE A 100 -14.09 -8.13 -10.39
N ASP A 101 -13.33 -7.80 -11.44
CA ASP A 101 -13.88 -7.54 -12.76
C ASP A 101 -13.90 -8.83 -13.60
N PHE A 102 -15.03 -9.54 -13.57
CA PHE A 102 -15.20 -10.78 -14.34
C PHE A 102 -15.11 -10.58 -15.84
N ILE A 103 -15.49 -9.40 -16.36
CA ILE A 103 -15.44 -9.10 -17.80
C ILE A 103 -13.98 -8.89 -18.21
N ALA A 104 -13.21 -8.13 -17.45
CA ALA A 104 -11.78 -7.96 -17.70
C ALA A 104 -11.04 -9.29 -17.56
N LEU A 105 -11.38 -10.10 -16.57
CA LEU A 105 -10.81 -11.43 -16.36
C LEU A 105 -11.10 -12.35 -17.56
N ALA A 106 -12.35 -12.43 -18.01
CA ALA A 106 -12.74 -13.22 -19.19
C ALA A 106 -12.01 -12.73 -20.45
N ARG A 107 -11.93 -11.43 -20.64
CA ARG A 107 -11.18 -10.80 -21.75
C ARG A 107 -9.69 -11.17 -21.71
N ALA A 108 -9.07 -11.14 -20.54
CA ALA A 108 -7.66 -11.48 -20.36
C ALA A 108 -7.39 -12.96 -20.64
N VAL A 109 -8.27 -13.85 -20.17
CA VAL A 109 -8.18 -15.31 -20.42
C VAL A 109 -8.34 -15.61 -21.92
N LEU A 110 -9.32 -15.02 -22.58
CA LEU A 110 -9.55 -15.22 -24.02
C LEU A 110 -8.37 -14.69 -24.87
N LYS A 111 -7.87 -13.48 -24.57
CA LYS A 111 -6.76 -12.89 -25.34
C LYS A 111 -5.44 -13.64 -25.15
N ARG A 112 -5.10 -14.04 -23.92
CA ARG A 112 -3.87 -14.79 -23.64
C ARG A 112 -3.98 -16.26 -23.99
N GLY A 113 -5.10 -16.90 -23.58
CA GLY A 113 -5.26 -18.35 -23.72
C GLY A 113 -5.62 -18.80 -25.14
N VAL A 114 -6.38 -18.01 -25.89
CA VAL A 114 -6.87 -18.41 -27.23
C VAL A 114 -6.09 -17.69 -28.35
N LEU A 115 -5.75 -16.41 -28.17
CA LEU A 115 -5.15 -15.58 -29.21
C LEU A 115 -3.63 -15.41 -29.07
N GLY A 116 -3.01 -15.89 -27.98
CA GLY A 116 -1.56 -15.84 -27.78
C GLY A 116 -0.98 -14.42 -27.68
N HIS A 117 -1.82 -13.42 -27.38
CA HIS A 117 -1.37 -12.04 -27.25
C HIS A 117 -0.81 -11.78 -25.85
N ASP A 118 0.50 -11.75 -25.69
CA ASP A 118 1.20 -11.47 -24.43
C ASP A 118 0.90 -10.07 -23.85
N ASN A 119 0.49 -9.13 -24.70
CA ASN A 119 0.16 -7.74 -24.35
C ASN A 119 -1.33 -7.51 -24.04
N ALA A 120 -2.12 -8.57 -23.79
CA ALA A 120 -3.48 -8.41 -23.29
C ALA A 120 -3.44 -7.77 -21.90
N GLY A 121 -3.99 -6.58 -21.75
CA GLY A 121 -3.99 -5.80 -20.49
C GLY A 121 -4.32 -6.64 -19.25
N GLY A 122 -3.91 -6.19 -18.08
CA GLY A 122 -4.08 -6.91 -16.82
C GLY A 122 -5.56 -7.20 -16.51
N GLY A 123 -5.84 -8.39 -16.00
CA GLY A 123 -7.18 -8.75 -15.49
C GLY A 123 -7.29 -8.57 -13.98
N SER A 124 -6.33 -7.90 -13.33
CA SER A 124 -6.36 -7.64 -11.90
C SER A 124 -6.89 -6.23 -11.63
N THR A 125 -7.79 -6.10 -10.66
CA THR A 125 -8.35 -4.82 -10.24
C THR A 125 -7.41 -4.07 -9.29
N ILE A 126 -7.66 -2.76 -9.09
CA ILE A 126 -6.95 -1.94 -8.09
C ILE A 126 -7.08 -2.58 -6.70
N THR A 127 -8.27 -3.06 -6.34
CA THR A 127 -8.51 -3.69 -5.03
C THR A 127 -7.75 -5.00 -4.86
N GLN A 128 -7.61 -5.81 -5.93
CA GLN A 128 -6.77 -7.01 -5.89
C GLN A 128 -5.27 -6.68 -5.77
N GLN A 129 -4.82 -5.61 -6.43
CA GLN A 129 -3.45 -5.14 -6.29
C GLN A 129 -3.19 -4.62 -4.87
N LEU A 130 -4.14 -3.90 -4.26
CA LEU A 130 -4.08 -3.48 -2.85
C LEU A 130 -4.01 -4.69 -1.92
N ALA A 131 -4.90 -5.68 -2.11
CA ALA A 131 -4.90 -6.92 -1.33
C ALA A 131 -3.53 -7.62 -1.38
N LYS A 132 -2.93 -7.68 -2.57
CA LYS A 132 -1.59 -8.22 -2.76
C LYS A 132 -0.50 -7.42 -2.03
N GLN A 133 -0.56 -6.08 -2.08
CA GLN A 133 0.46 -5.22 -1.47
C GLN A 133 0.47 -5.30 0.06
N VAL A 134 -0.72 -5.43 0.66
CA VAL A 134 -0.90 -5.32 2.11
C VAL A 134 -0.86 -6.69 2.79
N PHE A 135 -1.49 -7.70 2.19
CA PHE A 135 -1.76 -8.98 2.85
C PHE A 135 -1.06 -10.19 2.21
N SER A 136 -0.39 -10.05 1.07
CA SER A 136 0.28 -11.19 0.45
C SER A 136 1.71 -11.33 0.95
N GLU A 137 1.98 -12.43 1.62
CA GLU A 137 3.33 -12.87 1.94
C GLU A 137 4.06 -13.41 0.71
N LYS A 138 5.39 -13.47 0.77
CA LYS A 138 6.18 -14.08 -0.30
C LYS A 138 5.93 -15.59 -0.32
N ALA A 139 5.35 -16.08 -1.41
CA ALA A 139 5.13 -17.52 -1.58
C ALA A 139 6.45 -18.28 -1.69
N HIS A 140 6.64 -19.27 -0.85
CA HIS A 140 7.82 -20.13 -0.79
C HIS A 140 7.67 -21.41 -1.61
N SER A 141 6.44 -21.77 -2.02
CA SER A 141 6.13 -22.97 -2.79
C SER A 141 5.28 -22.68 -4.04
N MET A 142 5.25 -23.62 -4.99
CA MET A 142 4.34 -23.54 -6.15
C MET A 142 2.87 -23.59 -5.74
N PHE A 143 2.55 -24.35 -4.69
CA PHE A 143 1.20 -24.46 -4.16
C PHE A 143 0.72 -23.15 -3.55
N GLU A 144 1.55 -22.49 -2.74
CA GLU A 144 1.25 -21.17 -2.18
C GLU A 144 1.03 -20.13 -3.27
N ARG A 145 1.84 -20.14 -4.34
CA ARG A 145 1.65 -19.24 -5.50
C ARG A 145 0.31 -19.47 -6.19
N ALA A 146 -0.13 -20.72 -6.31
CA ALA A 146 -1.44 -21.03 -6.89
C ALA A 146 -2.60 -20.53 -6.03
N LEU A 147 -2.44 -20.56 -4.69
CA LEU A 147 -3.42 -20.07 -3.73
C LEU A 147 -3.46 -18.55 -3.61
N GLN A 148 -2.40 -17.84 -3.95
CA GLN A 148 -2.35 -16.38 -3.83
C GLN A 148 -3.51 -15.67 -4.55
N LYS A 149 -3.81 -16.05 -5.79
CA LYS A 149 -4.88 -15.40 -6.56
C LYS A 149 -6.29 -15.56 -5.96
N PRO A 150 -6.75 -16.78 -5.60
CA PRO A 150 -7.99 -16.95 -4.86
C PRO A 150 -8.07 -16.15 -3.55
N ILE A 151 -6.96 -16.07 -2.78
CA ILE A 151 -6.88 -15.29 -1.55
C ILE A 151 -7.02 -13.79 -1.84
N GLU A 152 -6.24 -13.26 -2.80
CA GLU A 152 -6.35 -11.87 -3.26
C GLU A 152 -7.79 -11.51 -3.68
N TRP A 153 -8.49 -12.40 -4.37
CA TRP A 153 -9.88 -12.18 -4.78
C TRP A 153 -10.83 -12.07 -3.59
N ILE A 154 -10.69 -12.95 -2.62
CA ILE A 154 -11.53 -12.94 -1.41
C ILE A 154 -11.26 -11.69 -0.59
N ILE A 155 -9.98 -11.34 -0.37
CA ILE A 155 -9.60 -10.11 0.35
C ILE A 155 -10.14 -8.88 -0.40
N ALA A 156 -10.03 -8.84 -1.73
CA ALA A 156 -10.57 -7.74 -2.52
C ALA A 156 -12.08 -7.57 -2.36
N VAL A 157 -12.84 -8.68 -2.37
CA VAL A 157 -14.29 -8.64 -2.11
C VAL A 157 -14.60 -8.19 -0.68
N LYS A 158 -13.81 -8.62 0.32
CA LYS A 158 -13.96 -8.17 1.71
C LYS A 158 -13.67 -6.67 1.83
N LEU A 159 -12.61 -6.17 1.22
CA LEU A 159 -12.27 -4.74 1.21
C LEU A 159 -13.40 -3.90 0.61
N GLU A 160 -13.93 -4.27 -0.55
CA GLU A 160 -15.02 -3.55 -1.23
C GLU A 160 -16.35 -3.56 -0.46
N ARG A 161 -16.52 -4.46 0.51
CA ARG A 161 -17.69 -4.47 1.41
C ARG A 161 -17.56 -3.49 2.56
N HIS A 162 -16.35 -3.06 2.92
CA HIS A 162 -16.07 -2.29 4.12
C HIS A 162 -15.58 -0.89 3.81
N PHE A 163 -14.95 -0.70 2.65
CA PHE A 163 -14.39 0.57 2.22
C PHE A 163 -15.06 1.08 0.97
N THR A 164 -15.23 2.38 0.88
CA THR A 164 -15.65 3.06 -0.33
C THR A 164 -14.58 2.98 -1.42
N LYS A 165 -14.96 3.24 -2.65
CA LYS A 165 -14.01 3.28 -3.78
C LYS A 165 -12.91 4.32 -3.58
N GLU A 166 -13.28 5.45 -3.01
CA GLU A 166 -12.37 6.56 -2.68
C GLU A 166 -11.33 6.13 -1.62
N GLU A 167 -11.77 5.45 -0.57
CA GLU A 167 -10.87 4.93 0.46
C GLU A 167 -9.92 3.87 -0.10
N ILE A 168 -10.39 2.98 -0.98
CA ILE A 168 -9.57 1.96 -1.64
C ILE A 168 -8.48 2.61 -2.51
N ILE A 169 -8.82 3.65 -3.30
CA ILE A 169 -7.84 4.42 -4.08
C ILE A 169 -6.79 5.06 -3.16
N ALA A 170 -7.25 5.71 -2.09
CA ALA A 170 -6.34 6.34 -1.12
C ALA A 170 -5.42 5.31 -0.47
N MET A 171 -5.95 4.17 -0.02
CA MET A 171 -5.16 3.07 0.52
C MET A 171 -4.13 2.55 -0.49
N TYR A 172 -4.56 2.25 -1.73
CA TYR A 172 -3.65 1.75 -2.77
C TYR A 172 -2.44 2.68 -2.96
N LEU A 173 -2.70 3.97 -3.11
CA LEU A 173 -1.66 4.98 -3.32
C LEU A 173 -0.80 5.22 -2.07
N ASN A 174 -1.36 5.07 -0.87
CA ASN A 174 -0.62 5.18 0.38
C ASN A 174 0.31 3.98 0.64
N TYR A 175 -0.04 2.80 0.14
CA TYR A 175 0.75 1.58 0.35
C TYR A 175 1.80 1.32 -0.74
N PHE A 176 1.65 1.93 -1.91
CA PHE A 176 2.53 1.64 -3.04
C PHE A 176 3.96 2.15 -2.81
N ASP A 177 4.97 1.31 -3.09
CA ASP A 177 6.39 1.67 -3.02
C ASP A 177 6.88 2.17 -4.38
N PHE A 178 7.11 3.49 -4.47
CA PHE A 178 7.63 4.17 -5.66
C PHE A 178 9.16 4.17 -5.74
N LEU A 179 9.86 3.38 -4.93
CA LEU A 179 11.32 3.36 -4.75
C LEU A 179 11.91 4.63 -4.12
N HIS A 180 13.23 4.63 -3.92
CA HIS A 180 13.98 5.76 -3.34
C HIS A 180 13.42 6.26 -2.00
N ASN A 181 12.94 5.35 -1.15
CA ASN A 181 12.23 5.63 0.11
C ASN A 181 10.91 6.41 -0.08
N ALA A 182 10.38 6.45 -1.30
CA ALA A 182 9.09 7.04 -1.62
C ALA A 182 7.96 6.02 -1.42
N VAL A 183 7.73 5.58 -0.19
CA VAL A 183 6.59 4.71 0.13
C VAL A 183 5.35 5.58 0.35
N GLY A 184 4.34 5.37 -0.48
CA GLY A 184 3.11 6.16 -0.55
C GLY A 184 3.24 7.42 -1.41
N ILE A 185 2.08 7.83 -1.91
CA ILE A 185 1.96 8.89 -2.92
C ILE A 185 2.42 10.27 -2.42
N LYS A 186 2.23 10.58 -1.14
CA LYS A 186 2.67 11.86 -0.58
C LYS A 186 4.18 12.01 -0.68
N ARG A 187 4.90 10.96 -0.34
CA ARG A 187 6.36 10.97 -0.44
C ARG A 187 6.82 10.92 -1.88
N ALA A 188 6.15 10.14 -2.73
CA ALA A 188 6.48 10.08 -4.14
C ALA A 188 6.33 11.46 -4.82
N ALA A 189 5.23 12.17 -4.58
CA ALA A 189 5.01 13.51 -5.11
C ALA A 189 6.08 14.51 -4.62
N ASN A 190 6.46 14.42 -3.35
CA ASN A 190 7.49 15.29 -2.78
C ASN A 190 8.89 14.96 -3.34
N ILE A 191 9.30 13.67 -3.31
CA ILE A 191 10.63 13.22 -3.74
C ILE A 191 10.86 13.42 -5.23
N TYR A 192 9.87 13.10 -6.08
CA TYR A 192 10.04 13.18 -7.54
C TYR A 192 9.73 14.57 -8.12
N PHE A 193 8.85 15.35 -7.46
CA PHE A 193 8.35 16.60 -8.03
C PHE A 193 8.39 17.79 -7.07
N SER A 194 8.78 17.60 -5.81
CA SER A 194 8.76 18.63 -4.74
C SER A 194 7.38 19.29 -4.61
N LYS A 195 6.32 18.49 -4.67
CA LYS A 195 4.91 18.93 -4.61
C LYS A 195 4.09 18.10 -3.64
N GLU A 196 2.99 18.68 -3.16
CA GLU A 196 1.92 17.91 -2.52
C GLU A 196 1.12 17.14 -3.58
N PRO A 197 0.55 15.95 -3.23
CA PRO A 197 -0.20 15.12 -4.18
C PRO A 197 -1.33 15.83 -4.90
N ARG A 198 -2.01 16.77 -4.24
CA ARG A 198 -3.09 17.57 -4.82
C ARG A 198 -2.61 18.50 -5.94
N GLN A 199 -1.33 18.87 -5.95
CA GLN A 199 -0.73 19.81 -6.90
C GLN A 199 -0.12 19.13 -8.14
N LEU A 200 -0.19 17.81 -8.21
CA LEU A 200 0.33 17.06 -9.35
C LEU A 200 -0.41 17.42 -10.63
N SER A 201 0.34 17.78 -11.66
CA SER A 201 -0.18 17.98 -13.01
C SER A 201 -0.51 16.65 -13.69
N VAL A 202 -1.20 16.68 -14.83
CA VAL A 202 -1.56 15.49 -15.61
C VAL A 202 -0.33 14.63 -15.95
N THR A 203 0.77 15.26 -16.41
CA THR A 203 2.00 14.54 -16.77
C THR A 203 2.72 13.95 -15.58
N GLU A 204 2.77 14.63 -14.45
CA GLU A 204 3.37 14.15 -13.20
C GLU A 204 2.56 13.00 -12.62
N ALA A 205 1.23 13.13 -12.59
CA ALA A 205 0.30 12.07 -12.19
C ALA A 205 0.46 10.82 -13.08
N ALA A 206 0.47 10.99 -14.40
CA ALA A 206 0.67 9.90 -15.35
C ALA A 206 2.06 9.23 -15.18
N THR A 207 3.08 9.98 -14.79
CA THR A 207 4.42 9.44 -14.51
C THR A 207 4.39 8.54 -13.28
N LEU A 208 3.79 8.99 -12.16
CA LEU A 208 3.69 8.16 -10.94
C LEU A 208 2.82 6.93 -11.16
N VAL A 209 1.69 7.05 -11.85
CA VAL A 209 0.86 5.88 -12.22
C VAL A 209 1.62 4.93 -13.14
N GLY A 210 2.44 5.46 -14.03
CA GLY A 210 3.32 4.65 -14.87
C GLY A 210 4.27 3.75 -14.07
N LEU A 211 4.77 4.23 -12.93
CA LEU A 211 5.60 3.47 -12.00
C LEU A 211 4.84 2.31 -11.34
N CYS A 212 3.51 2.42 -11.16
CA CYS A 212 2.73 1.38 -10.49
C CYS A 212 2.80 0.02 -11.17
N GLN A 213 3.09 -0.06 -12.47
CA GLN A 213 3.27 -1.33 -13.16
C GLN A 213 4.56 -2.05 -12.77
N ASN A 214 5.67 -1.32 -12.76
CA ASN A 214 6.99 -1.85 -12.34
C ASN A 214 7.94 -0.68 -12.04
N PRO A 215 8.06 -0.29 -10.75
CA PRO A 215 8.86 0.88 -10.36
C PRO A 215 10.34 0.77 -10.76
N SER A 216 10.90 -0.43 -10.72
CA SER A 216 12.31 -0.65 -11.07
C SER A 216 12.57 -0.47 -12.57
N LEU A 217 11.67 -0.99 -13.41
CA LEU A 217 11.79 -0.94 -14.87
C LEU A 217 11.56 0.47 -15.41
N TYR A 218 10.62 1.19 -14.83
CA TYR A 218 10.21 2.54 -15.26
C TYR A 218 10.77 3.65 -14.38
N ASN A 219 11.87 3.37 -13.65
CA ASN A 219 12.52 4.34 -12.77
C ASN A 219 12.99 5.58 -13.54
N PRO A 220 12.45 6.78 -13.27
CA PRO A 220 12.79 7.98 -14.04
C PRO A 220 14.23 8.44 -13.90
N LEU A 221 14.92 8.04 -12.81
CA LEU A 221 16.31 8.39 -12.54
C LEU A 221 17.31 7.45 -13.23
N ARG A 222 16.89 6.22 -13.54
CA ARG A 222 17.75 5.21 -14.17
C ARG A 222 17.39 4.94 -15.62
N HIS A 223 16.10 5.05 -15.95
CA HIS A 223 15.54 4.67 -17.25
C HIS A 223 14.54 5.73 -17.74
N GLU A 224 15.01 6.97 -17.89
CA GLU A 224 14.17 8.11 -18.26
C GLU A 224 13.30 7.86 -19.49
N GLU A 225 13.89 7.30 -20.55
CA GLU A 225 13.18 7.04 -21.81
C GLU A 225 12.07 5.99 -21.62
N ARG A 226 12.33 4.91 -20.88
CA ARG A 226 11.32 3.89 -20.59
C ARG A 226 10.19 4.48 -19.74
N CYS A 227 10.53 5.32 -18.77
CA CYS A 227 9.56 6.04 -17.96
C CYS A 227 8.70 6.96 -18.83
N ARG A 228 9.30 7.70 -19.76
CA ARG A 228 8.60 8.58 -20.71
C ARG A 228 7.63 7.80 -21.60
N ILE A 229 8.07 6.69 -22.15
CA ILE A 229 7.21 5.79 -22.95
C ILE A 229 6.04 5.28 -22.10
N ARG A 230 6.29 4.82 -20.88
CA ARG A 230 5.24 4.34 -19.99
C ARG A 230 4.25 5.43 -19.60
N ARG A 231 4.73 6.65 -19.25
CA ARG A 231 3.88 7.82 -19.04
C ARG A 231 2.98 8.10 -20.23
N ASN A 232 3.51 8.04 -21.44
CA ASN A 232 2.73 8.29 -22.66
C ASN A 232 1.65 7.22 -22.88
N ILE A 233 1.90 5.97 -22.47
CA ILE A 233 0.87 4.92 -22.45
C ILE A 233 -0.25 5.29 -21.46
N VAL A 234 0.08 5.76 -20.26
CA VAL A 234 -0.91 6.22 -19.27
C VAL A 234 -1.75 7.37 -19.82
N LEU A 235 -1.10 8.39 -20.42
CA LEU A 235 -1.80 9.50 -21.07
C LEU A 235 -2.73 9.01 -22.18
N GLY A 236 -2.32 8.00 -22.95
CA GLY A 236 -3.13 7.37 -23.98
C GLY A 236 -4.38 6.67 -23.40
N GLN A 237 -4.26 6.01 -22.24
CA GLN A 237 -5.41 5.43 -21.55
C GLN A 237 -6.35 6.53 -21.02
N MET A 238 -5.81 7.61 -20.44
CA MET A 238 -6.61 8.75 -19.99
C MET A 238 -7.40 9.38 -21.16
N CYS A 239 -6.78 9.50 -22.33
CA CYS A 239 -7.44 9.99 -23.54
C CYS A 239 -8.53 9.03 -24.01
N LYS A 240 -8.27 7.72 -24.03
CA LYS A 240 -9.24 6.69 -24.39
C LYS A 240 -10.47 6.69 -23.47
N SER A 241 -10.26 6.90 -22.18
CA SER A 241 -11.32 6.97 -21.16
C SER A 241 -11.99 8.35 -21.06
N GLY A 242 -11.62 9.33 -21.92
CA GLY A 242 -12.24 10.65 -21.97
C GLY A 242 -11.84 11.62 -20.86
N TYR A 243 -10.80 11.32 -20.08
CA TYR A 243 -10.30 12.22 -19.02
C TYR A 243 -9.45 13.37 -19.54
N ILE A 244 -8.88 13.24 -20.74
CA ILE A 244 -8.20 14.30 -21.48
C ILE A 244 -8.60 14.23 -22.96
N THR A 245 -8.56 15.36 -23.65
CA THR A 245 -8.87 15.43 -25.09
C THR A 245 -7.71 14.90 -25.94
N ARG A 246 -7.96 14.69 -27.23
CA ARG A 246 -6.91 14.26 -28.16
C ARG A 246 -5.85 15.35 -28.37
N GLU A 247 -6.27 16.59 -28.36
CA GLU A 247 -5.40 17.78 -28.47
C GLU A 247 -4.48 17.87 -27.26
N GLU A 248 -5.03 17.78 -26.04
CA GLU A 248 -4.26 17.72 -24.79
C GLU A 248 -3.26 16.56 -24.78
N TYR A 249 -3.70 15.36 -25.19
CA TYR A 249 -2.79 14.21 -25.30
C TYR A 249 -1.59 14.53 -26.20
N ASN A 250 -1.82 15.07 -27.41
CA ASN A 250 -0.76 15.38 -28.37
C ASN A 250 0.25 16.41 -27.82
N GLU A 251 -0.21 17.37 -27.03
CA GLU A 251 0.63 18.34 -26.35
C GLU A 251 1.42 17.69 -25.19
N LEU A 252 0.72 16.94 -24.31
CA LEU A 252 1.29 16.38 -23.09
C LEU A 252 2.37 15.32 -23.35
N VAL A 253 2.26 14.53 -24.43
CA VAL A 253 3.27 13.52 -24.78
C VAL A 253 4.62 14.14 -25.18
N GLN A 254 4.64 15.40 -25.64
CA GLN A 254 5.86 16.13 -26.00
C GLN A 254 6.58 16.72 -24.78
N ARG A 255 5.88 16.89 -23.66
CA ARG A 255 6.47 17.49 -22.46
C ARG A 255 7.52 16.57 -21.85
N PRO A 256 8.62 17.09 -21.30
CA PRO A 256 9.58 16.32 -20.53
C PRO A 256 8.92 15.73 -19.27
N LEU A 257 9.59 14.80 -18.59
CA LEU A 257 9.07 14.20 -17.34
C LEU A 257 8.95 15.23 -16.20
N GLY A 258 9.76 16.28 -16.22
CA GLY A 258 9.73 17.36 -15.22
C GLY A 258 10.20 16.91 -13.83
N ILE A 259 11.01 15.86 -13.73
CA ILE A 259 11.52 15.33 -12.47
C ILE A 259 12.36 16.39 -11.75
N LYS A 260 11.97 16.70 -10.52
CA LYS A 260 12.71 17.56 -9.57
C LYS A 260 13.11 16.72 -8.38
N PHE A 261 13.95 15.72 -8.63
CA PHE A 261 14.32 14.75 -7.61
C PHE A 261 14.99 15.45 -6.42
N SER A 262 14.32 15.39 -5.29
CA SER A 262 14.84 15.81 -4.00
C SER A 262 15.06 14.57 -3.16
N LYS A 263 16.33 14.16 -3.01
CA LYS A 263 16.65 13.17 -1.99
C LYS A 263 16.26 13.84 -0.67
N GLU A 264 15.25 13.29 0.01
CA GLU A 264 14.87 13.83 1.31
C GLU A 264 16.14 13.92 2.16
N LYS A 265 16.57 15.13 2.41
CA LYS A 265 17.42 15.37 3.55
C LYS A 265 16.53 14.94 4.72
N SER A 266 16.88 13.83 5.40
CA SER A 266 16.37 13.68 6.77
C SER A 266 16.54 15.08 7.34
N ILE A 267 15.46 15.66 7.87
CA ILE A 267 15.53 16.99 8.46
C ILE A 267 16.52 16.83 9.61
N LYS A 268 17.81 16.90 9.29
CA LYS A 268 18.90 17.00 10.26
C LYS A 268 18.84 18.42 10.76
N GLY A 269 17.93 18.67 11.65
CA GLY A 269 17.73 19.95 12.28
C GLY A 269 18.03 19.89 13.75
N ALA A 270 17.94 21.01 14.43
CA ALA A 270 18.20 21.21 15.86
C ALA A 270 17.40 20.30 16.82
N GLY A 271 16.60 19.39 16.32
CA GLY A 271 15.81 18.42 17.07
C GLY A 271 16.24 16.97 16.96
N ASP A 272 17.28 16.62 16.18
CA ASP A 272 17.62 15.21 15.92
C ASP A 272 17.96 14.44 17.18
N TYR A 273 18.72 15.06 18.08
CA TYR A 273 19.06 14.47 19.38
C TYR A 273 17.81 14.29 20.25
N PHE A 274 16.96 15.31 20.32
CA PHE A 274 15.69 15.25 21.03
C PHE A 274 14.77 14.16 20.48
N GLN A 275 14.65 14.09 19.17
CA GLN A 275 13.82 13.07 18.51
C GLN A 275 14.35 11.65 18.75
N ALA A 276 15.66 11.45 18.65
CA ALA A 276 16.30 10.17 18.95
C ALA A 276 16.09 9.76 20.41
N PHE A 277 16.28 10.72 21.34
CA PHE A 277 16.01 10.51 22.76
C PHE A 277 14.55 10.17 23.03
N LEU A 278 13.61 10.96 22.50
CA LEU A 278 12.18 10.77 22.71
C LEU A 278 11.71 9.42 22.15
N ARG A 279 12.19 9.05 20.95
CA ARG A 279 11.91 7.74 20.35
C ARG A 279 12.37 6.60 21.24
N GLN A 280 13.61 6.63 21.69
CA GLN A 280 14.16 5.63 22.60
C GLN A 280 13.37 5.60 23.90
N TYR A 281 13.11 6.75 24.49
CA TYR A 281 12.38 6.90 25.76
C TYR A 281 10.99 6.28 25.73
N MET A 282 10.23 6.47 24.63
CA MET A 282 8.92 5.88 24.44
C MET A 282 8.95 4.37 24.17
N MET A 283 10.06 3.84 23.66
CA MET A 283 10.23 2.41 23.34
C MET A 283 10.90 1.62 24.46
N GLU A 284 11.32 2.25 25.55
CA GLU A 284 11.98 1.55 26.66
C GLU A 284 11.11 0.44 27.23
N LYS A 285 11.75 -0.67 27.59
CA LYS A 285 11.10 -1.84 28.18
C LYS A 285 11.06 -1.71 29.70
N LYS A 286 10.17 -2.48 30.34
CA LYS A 286 10.13 -2.58 31.80
C LYS A 286 11.54 -2.95 32.34
N PRO A 287 12.12 -2.15 33.23
CA PRO A 287 13.43 -2.44 33.76
C PRO A 287 13.45 -3.76 34.54
N GLU A 288 14.39 -4.62 34.20
CA GLU A 288 14.62 -5.88 34.90
C GLU A 288 16.06 -5.89 35.42
N ARG A 289 16.25 -6.21 36.71
CA ARG A 289 17.58 -6.19 37.36
C ARG A 289 18.65 -6.97 36.60
N LYS A 290 18.28 -8.10 35.97
CA LYS A 290 19.18 -8.96 35.19
C LYS A 290 19.82 -8.28 33.99
N ASN A 291 19.19 -7.20 33.47
CA ASN A 291 19.64 -6.46 32.27
C ASN A 291 20.66 -5.36 32.61
N TYR A 292 20.94 -5.14 33.93
CA TYR A 292 21.86 -4.11 34.40
C TYR A 292 23.04 -4.74 35.09
N GLN A 293 24.27 -4.33 34.70
CA GLN A 293 25.50 -4.72 35.37
C GLN A 293 25.58 -4.08 36.76
N GLU A 294 26.40 -4.63 37.65
CA GLU A 294 26.45 -4.17 39.05
C GLU A 294 26.80 -2.69 39.18
N TRP A 295 27.69 -2.19 38.34
CA TRP A 295 28.07 -0.77 38.34
C TRP A 295 26.98 0.18 37.82
N ARG A 296 25.93 -0.34 37.15
CA ARG A 296 24.76 0.39 36.67
C ARG A 296 23.53 0.26 37.55
N LEU A 297 23.70 -0.10 38.82
CA LEU A 297 22.58 -0.26 39.75
C LEU A 297 21.78 1.04 39.94
N ARG A 298 22.46 2.19 39.91
CA ARG A 298 21.82 3.50 39.97
C ARG A 298 20.89 3.72 38.79
N ASP A 299 21.32 3.34 37.57
CA ASP A 299 20.51 3.47 36.37
C ASP A 299 19.25 2.60 36.46
N PHE A 300 19.38 1.35 36.94
CA PHE A 300 18.24 0.47 37.19
C PHE A 300 17.22 1.09 38.15
N VAL A 301 17.65 1.73 39.21
CA VAL A 301 16.74 2.39 40.17
C VAL A 301 16.06 3.59 39.52
N LEU A 302 16.78 4.43 38.76
CA LEU A 302 16.24 5.57 38.08
C LEU A 302 15.22 5.16 37.00
N ASP A 303 15.55 4.18 36.20
CA ASP A 303 14.68 3.65 35.14
C ASP A 303 13.43 2.99 35.76
N SER A 304 13.54 2.31 36.89
CA SER A 304 12.41 1.74 37.62
C SER A 304 11.46 2.83 38.14
N ILE A 305 12.02 3.93 38.69
CA ILE A 305 11.23 5.08 39.12
C ILE A 305 10.54 5.75 37.93
N ALA A 306 11.28 5.94 36.83
CA ALA A 306 10.70 6.50 35.59
C ALA A 306 9.60 5.61 35.05
N TRP A 307 9.78 4.29 35.04
CA TRP A 307 8.74 3.36 34.62
C TRP A 307 7.43 3.51 35.42
N GLU A 308 7.51 3.71 36.71
CA GLU A 308 6.34 3.82 37.59
C GLU A 308 5.69 5.22 37.52
N LYS A 309 6.47 6.27 37.46
CA LYS A 309 6.02 7.64 37.66
C LYS A 309 5.84 8.43 36.38
N ASP A 310 6.62 8.13 35.32
CA ASP A 310 6.53 8.86 34.06
C ASP A 310 5.69 8.06 33.04
N PRO A 311 4.53 8.59 32.65
CA PRO A 311 3.66 7.91 31.68
C PRO A 311 4.30 7.78 30.30
N LEU A 312 5.27 8.62 29.93
CA LEU A 312 5.91 8.61 28.63
C LEU A 312 7.06 7.60 28.55
N PHE A 313 7.76 7.34 29.65
CA PHE A 313 8.84 6.34 29.70
C PHE A 313 8.29 4.95 29.44
N GLY A 314 8.69 4.34 28.32
CA GLY A 314 8.18 3.04 27.88
C GLY A 314 6.71 3.04 27.46
N TRP A 315 6.18 4.19 27.01
CA TRP A 315 4.76 4.34 26.62
C TRP A 315 4.30 3.24 25.67
N CYS A 316 5.09 2.89 24.67
CA CYS A 316 4.79 1.84 23.70
C CYS A 316 4.59 0.46 24.33
N ASN A 317 5.35 0.16 25.38
CA ASN A 317 5.31 -1.12 26.08
C ASN A 317 4.30 -1.16 27.25
N LYS A 318 3.80 -0.01 27.67
CA LYS A 318 2.74 0.13 28.67
C LYS A 318 1.35 0.12 28.06
N ASN A 319 1.23 0.48 26.79
CA ASN A 319 -0.02 0.60 26.07
C ASN A 319 -0.10 -0.46 24.97
N THR A 320 -1.26 -1.06 24.83
CA THR A 320 -1.53 -2.09 23.83
C THR A 320 -2.60 -1.61 22.86
N LYS A 321 -2.50 -2.04 21.63
CA LYS A 321 -3.52 -1.88 20.60
C LYS A 321 -4.75 -2.75 20.94
N ARG A 322 -5.83 -2.57 20.21
CA ARG A 322 -7.05 -3.38 20.36
C ARG A 322 -6.81 -4.88 20.12
N ASN A 323 -5.86 -5.23 19.26
CA ASN A 323 -5.44 -6.61 18.97
C ASN A 323 -4.52 -7.22 20.06
N GLY A 324 -4.22 -6.49 21.14
CA GLY A 324 -3.35 -6.93 22.22
C GLY A 324 -1.84 -6.73 21.99
N GLU A 325 -1.43 -6.24 20.82
CA GLU A 325 -0.03 -5.92 20.54
C GLU A 325 0.39 -4.58 21.14
N ASN A 326 1.67 -4.45 21.45
CA ASN A 326 2.24 -3.19 21.89
C ASN A 326 2.34 -2.18 20.74
N TYR A 327 2.23 -0.89 21.06
CA TYR A 327 2.49 0.16 20.08
C TYR A 327 3.95 0.19 19.65
N ASN A 328 4.19 0.58 18.40
CA ASN A 328 5.51 0.80 17.84
C ASN A 328 5.58 2.18 17.17
N VAL A 329 6.41 3.06 17.72
CA VAL A 329 6.58 4.43 17.18
C VAL A 329 7.09 4.47 15.74
N ASN A 330 7.64 3.37 15.23
CA ASN A 330 8.20 3.33 13.89
C ASN A 330 7.21 2.91 12.81
N THR A 331 6.09 2.27 13.21
CA THR A 331 5.18 1.61 12.25
C THR A 331 3.73 2.04 12.41
N ASP A 332 3.33 2.55 13.58
CA ASP A 332 1.92 2.71 13.92
C ASP A 332 1.34 4.12 13.63
N GLY A 333 2.07 4.95 12.92
CA GLY A 333 1.56 6.25 12.46
C GLY A 333 1.14 7.21 13.56
N LEU A 334 1.79 7.17 14.72
CA LEU A 334 1.46 8.02 15.85
C LEU A 334 1.67 9.50 15.53
N ARG A 335 0.80 10.36 16.03
CA ARG A 335 1.00 11.82 16.03
C ARG A 335 1.46 12.26 17.40
N ILE A 336 2.68 12.74 17.50
CA ILE A 336 3.34 13.10 18.75
C ILE A 336 3.51 14.60 18.77
N PHE A 337 2.81 15.27 19.67
CA PHE A 337 2.91 16.72 19.86
C PHE A 337 3.85 17.02 21.02
N THR A 338 4.84 17.86 20.77
CA THR A 338 5.82 18.27 21.78
C THR A 338 5.52 19.69 22.27
N THR A 339 6.14 20.05 23.38
CA THR A 339 6.07 21.40 23.95
C THR A 339 7.20 22.31 23.48
N ILE A 340 8.00 21.83 22.52
CA ILE A 340 9.15 22.58 21.96
C ILE A 340 8.70 23.32 20.70
#